data_fe29ee9ccebcd8b2eeb32935da4cdce3
#
_entry.id   fe29ee9ccebcd8b2eeb32935da4cdce3
#
_cell.length_a   1.000
_cell.length_b   1.000
_cell.length_c   1.000
_cell.angle_alpha   90.00
_cell.angle_beta   90.00
_cell.angle_gamma   90.00
#
_symmetry.space_group_name_H-M   'P 1'
#
loop_
_entity.id
_entity.type
_entity.pdbx_description
1 polymer ?
#
loop_
_entity_poly.entity_id
_entity_poly.type
_entity_poly.pdbx_seq_one_letter_code
_entity_poly.pdbx_strand_id
1 'polypeptide(L)'
;LEPSAGIGGFLPAALPDTRRYAFEKDCISGLILSLLHDDTTTVIDGFETIGGQDFGHTTFDVIASNIPFGDFRVFDADLWKKGGIYERSTKTIHTYFFVKAMEQLAEGGLLAFVTSRGVADTPGNKFVREYLVGHADLISAIRLPDALFLPTSGIEVGSDLLVFQKHTGKAALSLREKMFLQSVREKADATGIVTEPANRLFSLPKTSLATDSRIVVNQYGKQVRKYQWLGDEAAMSQYLSALLRHAFA
;
A
#
# COMPACT_ATOMS: atom_id res chain seq x y z
N LEU A 1 -10.62 -8.93 -3.71
CA LEU A 1 -9.87 -9.54 -2.61
C LEU A 1 -9.39 -8.46 -1.64
N GLU A 2 -9.57 -8.68 -0.34
CA GLU A 2 -8.99 -7.91 0.77
C GLU A 2 -8.04 -8.82 1.58
N PRO A 3 -6.71 -8.75 1.36
CA PRO A 3 -5.76 -9.73 1.90
C PRO A 3 -5.34 -9.50 3.36
N SER A 4 -5.78 -8.41 4.00
CA SER A 4 -5.65 -8.13 5.43
C SER A 4 -6.85 -7.28 5.83
N ALA A 5 -7.97 -7.94 6.12
CA ALA A 5 -9.27 -7.30 6.12
C ALA A 5 -9.64 -6.65 7.46
N GLY A 6 -9.02 -7.08 8.58
CA GLY A 6 -9.52 -6.69 9.89
C GLY A 6 -10.98 -7.11 10.04
N ILE A 7 -11.85 -6.15 10.22
CA ILE A 7 -13.30 -6.36 10.25
C ILE A 7 -14.01 -6.03 8.92
N GLY A 8 -13.25 -5.87 7.80
CA GLY A 8 -13.80 -5.69 6.46
C GLY A 8 -14.05 -4.25 6.04
N GLY A 9 -13.12 -3.35 6.34
CA GLY A 9 -13.32 -1.91 6.08
C GLY A 9 -13.50 -1.51 4.61
N PHE A 10 -12.97 -2.28 3.66
CA PHE A 10 -13.10 -2.02 2.22
C PHE A 10 -14.25 -2.79 1.56
N LEU A 11 -14.73 -3.88 2.14
CA LEU A 11 -15.75 -4.73 1.55
C LEU A 11 -17.07 -4.02 1.22
N PRO A 12 -17.59 -3.09 2.06
CA PRO A 12 -18.83 -2.38 1.76
C PRO A 12 -18.75 -1.47 0.53
N ALA A 13 -17.55 -1.11 0.09
CA ALA A 13 -17.35 -0.28 -1.11
C ALA A 13 -17.41 -1.10 -2.41
N ALA A 14 -17.45 -2.42 -2.35
CA ALA A 14 -17.56 -3.28 -3.52
C ALA A 14 -18.96 -3.18 -4.16
N LEU A 15 -19.02 -3.30 -5.49
CA LEU A 15 -20.28 -3.30 -6.23
C LEU A 15 -21.18 -4.48 -5.81
N PRO A 16 -22.51 -4.38 -5.90
CA PRO A 16 -23.45 -5.39 -5.39
C PRO A 16 -23.17 -6.82 -5.86
N ASP A 17 -22.85 -7.02 -7.13
CA ASP A 17 -22.67 -8.36 -7.72
C ASP A 17 -21.20 -8.84 -7.69
N THR A 18 -20.35 -8.18 -6.89
CA THR A 18 -18.93 -8.54 -6.76
C THR A 18 -18.77 -9.77 -5.86
N ARG A 19 -18.07 -10.81 -6.34
CA ARG A 19 -17.58 -11.88 -5.47
C ARG A 19 -16.47 -11.35 -4.58
N ARG A 20 -16.63 -11.51 -3.25
CA ARG A 20 -15.74 -10.95 -2.24
C ARG A 20 -14.99 -12.06 -1.53
N TYR A 21 -13.70 -11.83 -1.34
CA TYR A 21 -12.79 -12.73 -0.64
C TYR A 21 -11.96 -11.91 0.34
N ALA A 22 -11.79 -12.42 1.55
CA ALA A 22 -11.05 -11.72 2.60
C ALA A 22 -10.17 -12.68 3.39
N PHE A 23 -8.96 -12.23 3.73
CA PHE A 23 -8.07 -12.90 4.67
C PHE A 23 -7.91 -12.04 5.91
N GLU A 24 -8.01 -12.66 7.08
CA GLU A 24 -7.71 -12.03 8.36
C GLU A 24 -7.03 -13.03 9.28
N LYS A 25 -5.83 -12.70 9.73
CA LYS A 25 -5.00 -13.60 10.53
C LYS A 25 -5.39 -13.61 12.01
N ASP A 26 -5.88 -12.49 12.53
CA ASP A 26 -6.40 -12.41 13.89
C ASP A 26 -7.76 -13.13 13.99
N CYS A 27 -7.83 -14.12 14.85
CA CYS A 27 -9.00 -14.98 14.97
C CYS A 27 -10.27 -14.21 15.39
N ILE A 28 -10.13 -13.22 16.28
CA ILE A 28 -11.28 -12.45 16.77
C ILE A 28 -11.79 -11.53 15.67
N SER A 29 -10.90 -10.78 15.03
CA SER A 29 -11.22 -9.91 13.90
C SER A 29 -11.83 -10.70 12.74
N GLY A 30 -11.29 -11.89 12.43
CA GLY A 30 -11.80 -12.77 11.39
C GLY A 30 -13.20 -13.33 11.68
N LEU A 31 -13.50 -13.66 12.93
CA LEU A 31 -14.86 -14.06 13.33
C LEU A 31 -15.84 -12.88 13.22
N ILE A 32 -15.44 -11.69 13.64
CA ILE A 32 -16.27 -10.48 13.48
C ILE A 32 -16.50 -10.20 11.98
N LEU A 33 -15.45 -10.28 11.16
CA LEU A 33 -15.52 -10.13 9.72
C LEU A 33 -16.55 -11.07 9.09
N SER A 34 -16.50 -12.37 9.43
CA SER A 34 -17.42 -13.36 8.89
C SER A 34 -18.88 -13.15 9.30
N LEU A 35 -19.12 -12.52 10.46
CA LEU A 35 -20.46 -12.19 10.93
C LEU A 35 -21.00 -10.90 10.31
N LEU A 36 -20.14 -9.93 10.03
CA LEU A 36 -20.54 -8.64 9.44
C LEU A 36 -20.73 -8.72 7.91
N HIS A 37 -20.05 -9.67 7.26
CA HIS A 37 -20.00 -9.81 5.80
C HIS A 37 -20.22 -11.26 5.39
N ASP A 38 -21.43 -11.77 5.64
CA ASP A 38 -21.84 -13.17 5.38
C ASP A 38 -21.84 -13.54 3.88
N ASP A 39 -21.86 -12.53 3.00
CA ASP A 39 -21.72 -12.66 1.54
C ASP A 39 -20.25 -12.69 1.05
N THR A 40 -19.29 -12.69 1.97
CA THR A 40 -17.86 -12.71 1.68
C THR A 40 -17.25 -14.07 2.04
N THR A 41 -16.45 -14.65 1.14
CA THR A 41 -15.63 -15.82 1.48
C THR A 41 -14.48 -15.37 2.38
N THR A 42 -14.62 -15.62 3.68
CA THR A 42 -13.64 -15.24 4.70
C THR A 42 -12.73 -16.41 5.04
N VAL A 43 -11.41 -16.17 5.01
CA VAL A 43 -10.37 -17.09 5.46
C VAL A 43 -9.73 -16.51 6.73
N ILE A 44 -9.94 -17.20 7.86
CA ILE A 44 -9.32 -16.79 9.14
C ILE A 44 -7.91 -17.40 9.20
N ASP A 45 -7.01 -16.84 8.42
CA ASP A 45 -5.60 -17.20 8.32
C ASP A 45 -4.82 -16.10 7.60
N GLY A 46 -3.50 -16.26 7.49
CA GLY A 46 -2.64 -15.32 6.77
C GLY A 46 -2.78 -15.44 5.25
N PHE A 47 -2.51 -14.34 4.55
CA PHE A 47 -2.55 -14.29 3.08
C PHE A 47 -1.59 -15.28 2.40
N GLU A 48 -0.56 -15.76 3.13
CA GLU A 48 0.36 -16.81 2.68
C GLU A 48 -0.34 -18.13 2.36
N THR A 49 -1.53 -18.38 2.93
CA THR A 49 -2.28 -19.64 2.75
C THR A 49 -3.19 -19.65 1.52
N ILE A 50 -3.22 -18.58 0.73
CA ILE A 50 -4.12 -18.46 -0.44
C ILE A 50 -3.97 -19.62 -1.42
N GLY A 51 -2.75 -20.13 -1.65
CA GLY A 51 -2.51 -21.25 -2.56
C GLY A 51 -3.17 -22.57 -2.15
N GLY A 52 -3.53 -22.72 -0.88
CA GLY A 52 -4.25 -23.88 -0.35
C GLY A 52 -5.77 -23.74 -0.36
N GLN A 53 -6.32 -22.60 -0.77
CA GLN A 53 -7.76 -22.36 -0.86
C GLN A 53 -8.32 -22.86 -2.19
N ASP A 54 -9.59 -23.28 -2.23
CA ASP A 54 -10.27 -23.73 -3.45
C ASP A 54 -10.25 -22.67 -4.58
N PHE A 55 -10.23 -21.38 -4.19
CA PHE A 55 -10.12 -20.23 -5.09
C PHE A 55 -8.68 -19.74 -5.30
N GLY A 56 -7.68 -20.40 -4.72
CA GLY A 56 -6.28 -19.94 -4.71
C GLY A 56 -5.58 -19.85 -6.08
N HIS A 57 -6.16 -20.45 -7.10
CA HIS A 57 -5.72 -20.36 -8.49
C HIS A 57 -6.52 -19.32 -9.29
N THR A 58 -7.48 -18.63 -8.67
CA THR A 58 -8.28 -17.57 -9.30
C THR A 58 -7.49 -16.26 -9.27
N THR A 59 -7.53 -15.51 -10.36
CA THR A 59 -7.05 -14.13 -10.38
C THR A 59 -8.16 -13.16 -10.00
N PHE A 60 -7.80 -12.03 -9.41
CA PHE A 60 -8.74 -11.04 -8.89
C PHE A 60 -8.70 -9.76 -9.73
N ASP A 61 -9.87 -9.20 -10.04
CA ASP A 61 -9.97 -7.93 -10.77
C ASP A 61 -9.58 -6.74 -9.90
N VAL A 62 -9.83 -6.83 -8.59
CA VAL A 62 -9.47 -5.79 -7.60
C VAL A 62 -8.89 -6.43 -6.35
N ILE A 63 -7.74 -5.94 -5.91
CA ILE A 63 -7.15 -6.26 -4.63
C ILE A 63 -6.93 -4.93 -3.88
N ALA A 64 -7.62 -4.74 -2.76
CA ALA A 64 -7.53 -3.51 -1.97
C ALA A 64 -7.41 -3.84 -0.48
N SER A 65 -6.55 -3.13 0.24
CA SER A 65 -6.38 -3.30 1.69
C SER A 65 -5.57 -2.16 2.32
N ASN A 66 -5.77 -1.95 3.60
CA ASN A 66 -4.79 -1.34 4.48
C ASN A 66 -3.86 -2.47 4.96
N ILE A 67 -2.73 -2.67 4.28
CA ILE A 67 -1.83 -3.79 4.59
C ILE A 67 -1.08 -3.57 5.92
N PRO A 68 -0.68 -4.64 6.63
CA PRO A 68 0.02 -4.51 7.90
C PRO A 68 1.33 -3.71 7.77
N PHE A 69 1.61 -2.87 8.76
CA PHE A 69 2.85 -2.13 8.87
C PHE A 69 3.82 -2.86 9.79
N GLY A 70 5.07 -2.95 9.39
CA GLY A 70 6.09 -3.59 10.24
C GLY A 70 7.31 -4.03 9.47
N ASP A 71 8.39 -4.27 10.22
CA ASP A 71 9.66 -4.77 9.69
C ASP A 71 9.90 -6.20 10.19
N PHE A 72 8.99 -7.09 9.82
CA PHE A 72 9.09 -8.52 10.14
C PHE A 72 8.89 -9.38 8.89
N ARG A 73 9.43 -10.58 8.95
CA ARG A 73 9.42 -11.54 7.85
C ARG A 73 8.08 -12.28 7.79
N VAL A 74 7.70 -12.64 6.57
CA VAL A 74 6.60 -13.56 6.31
C VAL A 74 7.17 -14.85 5.76
N PHE A 75 6.71 -15.99 6.28
CA PHE A 75 7.04 -17.29 5.72
C PHE A 75 6.00 -17.70 4.69
N ASP A 76 6.37 -17.66 3.42
CA ASP A 76 5.57 -18.12 2.29
C ASP A 76 6.40 -19.11 1.48
N ALA A 77 6.07 -20.40 1.60
CA ALA A 77 6.83 -21.48 0.96
C ALA A 77 6.82 -21.39 -0.57
N ASP A 78 5.75 -20.88 -1.17
CA ASP A 78 5.61 -20.78 -2.62
C ASP A 78 6.50 -19.65 -3.17
N LEU A 79 6.51 -18.48 -2.52
CA LEU A 79 7.42 -17.40 -2.89
C LEU A 79 8.89 -17.77 -2.61
N TRP A 80 9.16 -18.50 -1.56
CA TRP A 80 10.50 -19.00 -1.27
C TRP A 80 11.02 -19.95 -2.37
N LYS A 81 10.20 -20.88 -2.83
CA LYS A 81 10.56 -21.80 -3.92
C LYS A 81 10.84 -21.08 -5.24
N LYS A 82 10.15 -19.96 -5.51
CA LYS A 82 10.40 -19.14 -6.70
C LYS A 82 11.75 -18.43 -6.64
N GLY A 83 12.31 -18.17 -5.45
CA GLY A 83 13.60 -17.48 -5.26
C GLY A 83 13.61 -16.03 -5.74
N GLY A 84 14.80 -15.43 -5.81
CA GLY A 84 14.98 -14.09 -6.40
C GLY A 84 14.17 -12.99 -5.74
N ILE A 85 13.40 -12.24 -6.54
CA ILE A 85 12.55 -11.15 -6.06
C ILE A 85 11.45 -11.64 -5.11
N TYR A 86 10.91 -12.83 -5.35
CA TYR A 86 9.84 -13.43 -4.56
C TYR A 86 10.32 -13.74 -3.14
N GLU A 87 11.42 -14.47 -3.00
CA GLU A 87 12.05 -14.73 -1.70
C GLU A 87 12.47 -13.43 -1.01
N ARG A 88 13.09 -12.49 -1.76
CA ARG A 88 13.52 -11.21 -1.20
C ARG A 88 12.35 -10.41 -0.63
N SER A 89 11.18 -10.45 -1.26
CA SER A 89 9.99 -9.73 -0.82
C SER A 89 9.48 -10.18 0.56
N THR A 90 9.71 -11.44 0.95
CA THR A 90 9.26 -11.97 2.24
C THR A 90 10.03 -11.43 3.45
N LYS A 91 11.08 -10.63 3.24
CA LYS A 91 11.90 -10.05 4.32
C LYS A 91 11.16 -8.99 5.13
N THR A 92 10.19 -8.29 4.53
CA THR A 92 9.33 -7.33 5.22
C THR A 92 7.88 -7.52 4.79
N ILE A 93 6.94 -7.37 5.74
CA ILE A 93 5.53 -7.67 5.48
C ILE A 93 4.95 -6.81 4.34
N HIS A 94 5.28 -5.53 4.28
CA HIS A 94 4.74 -4.65 3.24
C HIS A 94 5.26 -5.01 1.84
N THR A 95 6.55 -5.36 1.67
CA THR A 95 7.06 -5.80 0.35
C THR A 95 6.46 -7.15 -0.06
N TYR A 96 6.23 -8.03 0.91
CA TYR A 96 5.55 -9.31 0.71
C TYR A 96 4.14 -9.12 0.13
N PHE A 97 3.31 -8.28 0.77
CA PHE A 97 1.93 -8.06 0.31
C PHE A 97 1.87 -7.56 -1.12
N PHE A 98 2.73 -6.62 -1.51
CA PHE A 98 2.77 -6.12 -2.89
C PHE A 98 3.11 -7.20 -3.91
N VAL A 99 4.14 -8.01 -3.65
CA VAL A 99 4.57 -9.05 -4.61
C VAL A 99 3.54 -10.18 -4.66
N LYS A 100 3.03 -10.63 -3.51
CA LYS A 100 2.01 -11.69 -3.46
C LYS A 100 0.71 -11.26 -4.13
N ALA A 101 0.24 -10.03 -3.87
CA ALA A 101 -0.97 -9.51 -4.49
C ALA A 101 -0.82 -9.34 -6.01
N MET A 102 0.34 -8.88 -6.50
CA MET A 102 0.59 -8.78 -7.94
C MET A 102 0.52 -10.13 -8.65
N GLU A 103 0.94 -11.22 -7.99
CA GLU A 103 0.79 -12.58 -8.53
C GLU A 103 -0.69 -13.01 -8.65
N GLN A 104 -1.53 -12.57 -7.71
CA GLN A 104 -2.96 -12.91 -7.66
C GLN A 104 -3.84 -11.98 -8.50
N LEU A 105 -3.30 -10.85 -8.99
CA LEU A 105 -4.05 -9.86 -9.75
C LEU A 105 -4.25 -10.32 -11.20
N ALA A 106 -5.45 -10.14 -11.75
CA ALA A 106 -5.73 -10.35 -13.17
C ALA A 106 -5.02 -9.30 -14.05
N GLU A 107 -4.75 -9.62 -15.30
CA GLU A 107 -4.30 -8.61 -16.27
C GLU A 107 -5.36 -7.52 -16.42
N GLY A 108 -4.95 -6.24 -16.37
CA GLY A 108 -5.86 -5.10 -16.31
C GLY A 108 -6.50 -4.84 -14.94
N GLY A 109 -6.31 -5.75 -13.97
CA GLY A 109 -6.84 -5.61 -12.61
C GLY A 109 -6.17 -4.50 -11.81
N LEU A 110 -6.86 -4.03 -10.76
CA LEU A 110 -6.41 -2.93 -9.90
C LEU A 110 -5.91 -3.42 -8.55
N LEU A 111 -4.72 -2.97 -8.16
CA LEU A 111 -4.13 -3.13 -6.83
C LEU A 111 -4.14 -1.77 -6.12
N ALA A 112 -4.80 -1.66 -4.97
CA ALA A 112 -4.88 -0.43 -4.19
C ALA A 112 -4.54 -0.69 -2.72
N PHE A 113 -3.33 -0.32 -2.30
CA PHE A 113 -2.87 -0.53 -0.92
C PHE A 113 -2.57 0.77 -0.21
N VAL A 114 -3.10 0.87 1.03
CA VAL A 114 -2.55 1.76 2.04
C VAL A 114 -1.40 1.04 2.71
N THR A 115 -0.24 1.69 2.74
CA THR A 115 1.02 1.09 3.21
C THR A 115 1.89 2.12 3.93
N SER A 116 2.93 1.65 4.63
CA SER A 116 3.92 2.55 5.21
C SER A 116 4.70 3.32 4.13
N ARG A 117 5.15 4.53 4.42
CA ARG A 117 6.02 5.32 3.54
C ARG A 117 7.30 4.58 3.11
N GLY A 118 7.73 3.61 3.90
CA GLY A 118 8.94 2.85 3.63
C GLY A 118 8.96 2.15 2.28
N VAL A 119 7.81 1.76 1.73
CA VAL A 119 7.73 1.15 0.39
C VAL A 119 8.24 2.12 -0.68
N ALA A 120 7.77 3.36 -0.64
CA ALA A 120 8.18 4.38 -1.59
C ALA A 120 9.54 5.02 -1.23
N ASP A 121 9.74 5.42 0.03
CA ASP A 121 10.85 6.28 0.45
C ASP A 121 12.17 5.51 0.66
N THR A 122 12.13 4.27 1.19
CA THR A 122 13.34 3.54 1.56
C THR A 122 14.13 3.11 0.32
N PRO A 123 15.40 3.50 0.17
CA PRO A 123 16.23 3.08 -0.97
C PRO A 123 16.35 1.57 -1.12
N GLY A 124 16.41 0.83 0.01
CA GLY A 124 16.48 -0.64 0.03
C GLY A 124 15.26 -1.33 -0.60
N ASN A 125 14.11 -0.66 -0.67
CA ASN A 125 12.87 -1.14 -1.28
C ASN A 125 12.76 -0.80 -2.79
N LYS A 126 13.83 -0.27 -3.41
CA LYS A 126 13.84 -0.01 -4.86
C LYS A 126 13.51 -1.27 -5.68
N PHE A 127 13.95 -2.43 -5.23
CA PHE A 127 13.70 -3.71 -5.91
C PHE A 127 12.20 -4.03 -6.05
N VAL A 128 11.39 -3.78 -5.02
CA VAL A 128 9.93 -3.99 -5.11
C VAL A 128 9.29 -2.94 -5.99
N ARG A 129 9.76 -1.69 -5.96
CA ARG A 129 9.28 -0.65 -6.87
C ARG A 129 9.58 -0.99 -8.33
N GLU A 130 10.78 -1.50 -8.63
CA GLU A 130 11.15 -1.98 -9.98
C GLU A 130 10.25 -3.15 -10.42
N TYR A 131 9.98 -4.09 -9.53
CA TYR A 131 9.05 -5.19 -9.80
C TYR A 131 7.66 -4.66 -10.14
N LEU A 132 7.11 -3.78 -9.30
CA LEU A 132 5.75 -3.24 -9.48
C LEU A 132 5.61 -2.50 -10.81
N VAL A 133 6.48 -1.54 -11.11
CA VAL A 133 6.38 -0.78 -12.38
C VAL A 133 6.79 -1.60 -13.61
N GLY A 134 7.44 -2.74 -13.42
CA GLY A 134 7.71 -3.71 -14.49
C GLY A 134 6.52 -4.60 -14.85
N HIS A 135 5.53 -4.72 -13.94
CA HIS A 135 4.35 -5.58 -14.12
C HIS A 135 3.03 -4.81 -14.12
N ALA A 136 3.05 -3.50 -13.83
CA ALA A 136 1.85 -2.68 -13.71
C ALA A 136 2.13 -1.22 -14.04
N ASP A 137 1.10 -0.50 -14.42
CA ASP A 137 1.11 0.96 -14.52
C ASP A 137 0.83 1.58 -13.16
N LEU A 138 1.61 2.58 -12.76
CA LEU A 138 1.37 3.36 -11.55
C LEU A 138 0.28 4.40 -11.82
N ILE A 139 -0.96 4.07 -11.45
CA ILE A 139 -2.13 4.94 -11.65
C ILE A 139 -2.10 6.10 -10.68
N SER A 140 -1.89 5.81 -9.38
CA SER A 140 -1.86 6.85 -8.34
C SER A 140 -0.88 6.52 -7.23
N ALA A 141 -0.26 7.56 -6.67
CA ALA A 141 0.47 7.50 -5.42
C ALA A 141 0.17 8.78 -4.64
N ILE A 142 -0.42 8.63 -3.46
CA ILE A 142 -0.88 9.74 -2.63
C ILE A 142 -0.29 9.57 -1.24
N ARG A 143 0.53 10.53 -0.82
CA ARG A 143 1.01 10.61 0.55
C ARG A 143 -0.11 11.05 1.47
N LEU A 144 -0.34 10.29 2.52
CA LEU A 144 -1.41 10.52 3.49
C LEU A 144 -0.89 11.34 4.69
N PRO A 145 -1.76 12.06 5.39
CA PRO A 145 -1.41 12.72 6.66
C PRO A 145 -0.99 11.69 7.71
N ASP A 146 0.06 11.99 8.49
CA ASP A 146 0.64 11.05 9.45
C ASP A 146 -0.34 10.69 10.60
N ALA A 147 -1.25 11.61 10.94
CA ALA A 147 -2.26 11.41 11.97
C ALA A 147 -3.55 10.74 11.46
N LEU A 148 -3.61 10.27 10.20
CA LEU A 148 -4.83 9.71 9.60
C LEU A 148 -5.43 8.57 10.43
N PHE A 149 -4.59 7.70 10.99
CA PHE A 149 -5.01 6.54 11.77
C PHE A 149 -5.01 6.78 13.29
N LEU A 150 -4.64 7.98 13.75
CA LEU A 150 -4.57 8.29 15.18
C LEU A 150 -5.92 8.11 15.90
N PRO A 151 -7.08 8.53 15.32
CA PRO A 151 -8.38 8.36 15.98
C PRO A 151 -8.81 6.90 16.17
N THR A 152 -8.37 5.99 15.27
CA THR A 152 -8.80 4.59 15.25
C THR A 152 -7.78 3.64 15.88
N SER A 153 -6.50 3.85 15.66
CA SER A 153 -5.42 2.96 16.14
C SER A 153 -4.60 3.52 17.29
N GLY A 154 -4.76 4.81 17.62
CA GLY A 154 -3.91 5.49 18.59
C GLY A 154 -2.47 5.72 18.13
N ILE A 155 -2.16 5.40 16.86
CA ILE A 155 -0.79 5.43 16.32
C ILE A 155 -0.70 6.50 15.22
N GLU A 156 0.34 7.32 15.30
CA GLU A 156 0.72 8.25 14.25
C GLU A 156 1.80 7.60 13.39
N VAL A 157 1.49 7.36 12.11
CA VAL A 157 2.40 6.68 11.18
C VAL A 157 2.30 7.29 9.79
N GLY A 158 3.47 7.53 9.19
CA GLY A 158 3.52 7.97 7.81
C GLY A 158 3.13 6.86 6.84
N SER A 159 2.14 7.15 6.01
CA SER A 159 1.58 6.20 5.07
C SER A 159 1.34 6.80 3.69
N ASP A 160 1.22 5.92 2.70
CA ASP A 160 0.93 6.24 1.31
C ASP A 160 -0.20 5.34 0.81
N LEU A 161 -1.09 5.88 -0.03
CA LEU A 161 -1.99 5.11 -0.88
C LEU A 161 -1.32 4.92 -2.24
N LEU A 162 -1.05 3.67 -2.61
CA LEU A 162 -0.46 3.29 -3.88
C LEU A 162 -1.47 2.50 -4.71
N VAL A 163 -1.72 2.93 -5.94
CA VAL A 163 -2.66 2.29 -6.87
C VAL A 163 -1.95 1.92 -8.15
N PHE A 164 -2.04 0.65 -8.51
CA PHE A 164 -1.46 0.09 -9.73
C PHE A 164 -2.53 -0.63 -10.55
N GLN A 165 -2.36 -0.61 -11.88
CA GLN A 165 -3.12 -1.46 -12.80
C GLN A 165 -2.18 -2.45 -13.45
N LYS A 166 -2.46 -3.75 -13.34
CA LYS A 166 -1.59 -4.79 -13.91
C LYS A 166 -1.49 -4.65 -15.43
N HIS A 167 -0.28 -4.57 -15.92
CA HIS A 167 0.05 -4.42 -17.33
C HIS A 167 1.41 -5.07 -17.62
N THR A 168 1.40 -6.38 -17.85
CA THR A 168 2.63 -7.17 -18.00
C THR A 168 3.37 -6.93 -19.32
N GLY A 169 2.68 -6.45 -20.35
CA GLY A 169 3.23 -6.20 -21.68
C GLY A 169 3.73 -4.77 -21.93
N LYS A 170 3.91 -3.95 -20.89
CA LYS A 170 4.27 -2.55 -21.11
C LYS A 170 5.69 -2.36 -21.66
N ALA A 171 5.81 -1.49 -22.69
CA ALA A 171 7.05 -1.30 -23.42
C ALA A 171 8.05 -0.34 -22.74
N ALA A 172 7.58 0.63 -21.96
CA ALA A 172 8.41 1.66 -21.33
C ALA A 172 7.79 2.24 -20.08
N LEU A 173 8.64 2.72 -19.17
CA LEU A 173 8.19 3.42 -17.95
C LEU A 173 7.82 4.87 -18.26
N SER A 174 6.70 5.33 -17.71
CA SER A 174 6.31 6.73 -17.69
C SER A 174 7.28 7.59 -16.86
N LEU A 175 7.18 8.92 -16.99
CA LEU A 175 7.97 9.82 -16.15
C LEU A 175 7.67 9.65 -14.65
N ARG A 176 6.39 9.46 -14.29
CA ARG A 176 5.97 9.23 -12.89
C ARG A 176 6.61 7.96 -12.32
N GLU A 177 6.63 6.88 -13.07
CA GLU A 177 7.24 5.60 -12.67
C GLU A 177 8.76 5.72 -12.54
N LYS A 178 9.43 6.42 -13.46
CA LYS A 178 10.86 6.71 -13.34
C LYS A 178 11.16 7.51 -12.06
N MET A 179 10.30 8.46 -11.69
CA MET A 179 10.44 9.20 -10.43
C MET A 179 10.12 8.33 -9.21
N PHE A 180 9.16 7.41 -9.30
CA PHE A 180 8.83 6.46 -8.23
C PHE A 180 10.00 5.52 -7.90
N LEU A 181 10.88 5.24 -8.85
CA LEU A 181 12.10 4.45 -8.61
C LEU A 181 13.19 5.22 -7.83
N GLN A 182 13.06 6.54 -7.68
CA GLN A 182 14.10 7.40 -7.10
C GLN A 182 13.73 7.83 -5.68
N SER A 183 14.57 7.45 -4.72
CA SER A 183 14.56 8.01 -3.37
C SER A 183 15.69 9.02 -3.24
N VAL A 184 15.39 10.23 -2.81
CA VAL A 184 16.33 11.32 -2.64
C VAL A 184 16.41 11.72 -1.18
N ARG A 185 17.60 12.09 -0.72
CA ARG A 185 17.77 12.77 0.57
C ARG A 185 17.73 14.27 0.30
N GLU A 186 16.75 14.95 0.85
CA GLU A 186 16.77 16.40 0.86
C GLU A 186 17.94 16.84 1.75
N LYS A 187 18.81 17.71 1.23
CA LYS A 187 19.72 18.43 2.11
C LYS A 187 18.85 19.31 3.00
N ALA A 188 19.03 19.18 4.29
CA ALA A 188 18.44 20.13 5.20
C ALA A 188 18.90 21.55 4.87
N ASP A 189 18.15 22.50 5.41
CA ASP A 189 18.43 23.93 5.39
C ASP A 189 19.86 24.28 5.81
N ALA A 190 20.13 25.56 6.11
CA ALA A 190 21.43 26.10 6.52
C ALA A 190 22.10 25.36 7.73
N THR A 191 21.40 24.43 8.40
CA THR A 191 21.93 23.65 9.53
C THR A 191 22.70 22.40 9.11
N GLY A 192 22.67 22.02 7.82
CA GLY A 192 23.41 20.87 7.29
C GLY A 192 22.86 19.51 7.66
N ILE A 193 21.68 19.43 8.28
CA ILE A 193 21.07 18.19 8.74
C ILE A 193 20.38 17.47 7.57
N VAL A 194 20.69 16.19 7.39
CA VAL A 194 20.13 15.35 6.33
C VAL A 194 18.84 14.71 6.79
N THR A 195 17.74 14.98 6.09
CA THR A 195 16.45 14.33 6.34
C THR A 195 16.48 12.85 5.93
N GLU A 196 15.51 12.07 6.42
CA GLU A 196 15.28 10.72 5.89
C GLU A 196 14.99 10.78 4.38
N PRO A 197 15.33 9.70 3.63
CA PRO A 197 15.04 9.65 2.21
C PRO A 197 13.54 9.82 1.94
N ALA A 198 13.21 10.57 0.90
CA ALA A 198 11.85 10.71 0.39
C ALA A 198 11.79 10.30 -1.08
N ASN A 199 10.68 9.72 -1.51
CA ASN A 199 10.50 9.37 -2.92
C ASN A 199 10.27 10.61 -3.76
N ARG A 200 11.01 10.71 -4.87
CA ARG A 200 10.96 11.86 -5.77
C ARG A 200 9.57 12.10 -6.38
N LEU A 201 8.76 11.07 -6.51
CA LEU A 201 7.40 11.17 -7.03
C LEU A 201 6.56 12.18 -6.22
N PHE A 202 6.71 12.21 -4.90
CA PHE A 202 5.94 13.09 -4.02
C PHE A 202 6.32 14.58 -4.08
N SER A 203 7.28 14.94 -4.93
CA SER A 203 7.52 16.34 -5.30
C SER A 203 6.59 16.85 -6.41
N LEU A 204 5.85 15.96 -7.06
CA LEU A 204 4.88 16.35 -8.09
C LEU A 204 3.57 16.84 -7.45
N PRO A 205 2.84 17.73 -8.14
CA PRO A 205 1.49 18.12 -7.71
C PRO A 205 0.55 16.91 -7.72
N LYS A 206 -0.48 16.97 -6.86
CA LYS A 206 -1.53 15.93 -6.75
C LYS A 206 -1.02 14.55 -6.30
N THR A 207 0.08 14.51 -5.56
CA THR A 207 0.64 13.30 -4.97
C THR A 207 0.58 13.30 -3.44
N SER A 208 -0.08 14.28 -2.83
CA SER A 208 -0.24 14.37 -1.38
C SER A 208 -1.65 14.79 -1.03
N LEU A 209 -2.19 14.15 0.00
CA LEU A 209 -3.43 14.55 0.66
C LEU A 209 -3.16 15.61 1.75
N ALA A 210 -1.93 15.73 2.23
CA ALA A 210 -1.56 16.71 3.24
C ALA A 210 -1.63 18.14 2.69
N THR A 211 -2.16 19.05 3.51
CA THR A 211 -2.22 20.50 3.23
C THR A 211 -1.03 21.25 3.77
N ASP A 212 -0.30 20.64 4.72
CA ASP A 212 0.90 21.22 5.31
C ASP A 212 1.96 20.14 5.59
N SER A 213 3.22 20.54 5.64
CA SER A 213 4.30 19.64 6.07
C SER A 213 5.40 20.40 6.79
N ARG A 214 5.92 19.81 7.86
CA ARG A 214 7.02 20.38 8.65
C ARG A 214 8.07 19.34 9.00
N ILE A 215 9.31 19.77 9.20
CA ILE A 215 10.36 18.91 9.71
C ILE A 215 10.26 18.87 11.23
N VAL A 216 10.24 17.68 11.80
CA VAL A 216 10.22 17.41 13.24
C VAL A 216 11.31 16.41 13.61
N VAL A 217 11.73 16.41 14.86
CA VAL A 217 12.62 15.37 15.40
C VAL A 217 11.73 14.24 15.93
N ASN A 218 11.92 13.02 15.42
CA ASN A 218 11.19 11.84 15.90
C ASN A 218 11.78 11.32 17.25
N GLN A 219 11.11 10.32 17.84
CA GLN A 219 11.53 9.70 19.10
C GLN A 219 12.93 9.08 19.08
N TYR A 220 13.53 8.88 17.90
CA TYR A 220 14.88 8.34 17.70
C TYR A 220 15.91 9.45 17.43
N GLY A 221 15.57 10.71 17.61
CA GLY A 221 16.44 11.86 17.36
C GLY A 221 16.69 12.17 15.88
N LYS A 222 15.94 11.56 14.96
CA LYS A 222 16.08 11.79 13.51
C LYS A 222 15.12 12.87 13.05
N GLN A 223 15.58 13.71 12.13
CA GLN A 223 14.71 14.66 11.44
C GLN A 223 13.89 13.96 10.37
N VAL A 224 12.58 14.10 10.47
CA VAL A 224 11.59 13.51 9.55
C VAL A 224 10.61 14.58 9.11
N ARG A 225 10.14 14.50 7.86
CA ARG A 225 9.05 15.34 7.40
C ARG A 225 7.72 14.74 7.85
N LYS A 226 6.97 15.54 8.61
CA LYS A 226 5.62 15.22 9.07
C LYS A 226 4.61 15.89 8.16
N TYR A 227 3.59 15.14 7.74
CA TYR A 227 2.53 15.57 6.83
C TYR A 227 1.23 15.72 7.61
N GLN A 228 0.54 16.85 7.42
CA GLN A 228 -0.66 17.19 8.19
C GLN A 228 -1.79 17.60 7.25
N TRP A 229 -3.02 17.28 7.67
CA TRP A 229 -4.24 17.82 7.12
C TRP A 229 -4.83 18.83 8.10
N LEU A 230 -5.11 20.05 7.64
CA LEU A 230 -5.61 21.15 8.47
C LEU A 230 -7.12 21.39 8.33
N GLY A 231 -7.80 20.63 7.45
CA GLY A 231 -9.25 20.69 7.26
C GLY A 231 -10.02 19.66 8.08
N ASP A 232 -11.33 19.62 7.90
CA ASP A 232 -12.19 18.58 8.44
C ASP A 232 -12.12 17.27 7.62
N GLU A 233 -12.74 16.21 8.14
CA GLU A 233 -12.73 14.88 7.52
C GLU A 233 -13.52 14.86 6.19
N ALA A 234 -14.63 15.61 6.11
CA ALA A 234 -15.44 15.67 4.89
C ALA A 234 -14.67 16.31 3.73
N ALA A 235 -13.97 17.42 4.00
CA ALA A 235 -13.10 18.07 3.02
C ALA A 235 -11.93 17.17 2.60
N MET A 236 -11.34 16.41 3.54
CA MET A 236 -10.30 15.44 3.24
C MET A 236 -10.79 14.35 2.29
N SER A 237 -11.95 13.77 2.57
CA SER A 237 -12.60 12.74 1.74
C SER A 237 -12.90 13.26 0.33
N GLN A 238 -13.44 14.48 0.21
CA GLN A 238 -13.70 15.12 -1.07
C GLN A 238 -12.41 15.34 -1.87
N TYR A 239 -11.34 15.80 -1.21
CA TYR A 239 -10.06 16.04 -1.86
C TYR A 239 -9.40 14.74 -2.31
N LEU A 240 -9.42 13.68 -1.49
CA LEU A 240 -8.95 12.35 -1.88
C LEU A 240 -9.71 11.84 -3.11
N SER A 241 -11.04 11.96 -3.10
CA SER A 241 -11.88 11.57 -4.24
C SER A 241 -11.53 12.33 -5.52
N ALA A 242 -11.22 13.63 -5.41
CA ALA A 242 -10.79 14.44 -6.54
C ALA A 242 -9.41 14.01 -7.08
N LEU A 243 -8.45 13.69 -6.20
CA LEU A 243 -7.13 13.17 -6.57
C LEU A 243 -7.25 11.84 -7.33
N LEU A 244 -8.08 10.92 -6.83
CA LEU A 244 -8.30 9.62 -7.46
C LEU A 244 -8.99 9.76 -8.82
N ARG A 245 -10.08 10.54 -8.92
CA ARG A 245 -10.73 10.79 -10.22
C ARG A 245 -9.77 11.36 -11.26
N HIS A 246 -8.89 12.27 -10.85
CA HIS A 246 -7.89 12.82 -11.75
C HIS A 246 -6.86 11.77 -12.21
N ALA A 247 -6.54 10.80 -11.37
CA ALA A 247 -5.59 9.74 -11.71
C ALA A 247 -6.16 8.72 -12.73
N PHE A 248 -7.49 8.55 -12.76
CA PHE A 248 -8.19 7.66 -13.69
C PHE A 248 -8.75 8.36 -14.94
N ALA A 249 -8.57 9.68 -15.09
CA ALA A 249 -8.97 10.46 -16.26
C ALA A 249 -7.89 10.47 -17.34
#